data_6fc182353d63a49c2d2f10ddf25c168d
#
_entry.id   6fc182353d63a49c2d2f10ddf25c168d
#
_cell.length_a   1.000
_cell.length_b   1.000
_cell.length_c   1.000
_cell.angle_alpha   90.00
_cell.angle_beta   90.00
_cell.angle_gamma   90.00
#
_symmetry.space_group_name_H-M   'P 1'
#
loop_
_entity.id
_entity.type
_entity.pdbx_description
1 polymer ?
#
loop_
_entity_poly.entity_id
_entity_poly.type
_entity_poly.pdbx_seq_one_letter_code
_entity_poly.pdbx_strand_id
1 'polypeptide(L)'
;KNEGPENLLNVTTNDLVISITNTTNEKDKLVSDETIPPKDKYADKYPILLTQLRLGEEFECSMKGVLAIGELDGIFNASNTYYKEISDDKFLLSVESNGQLPEYEILIRGCEIIIEKLKIMKENVKTDQYNSLQTTNNSLILEILKEDHTCGGPVNWVLQNMKEVKFSG
;
A
#
# COMPACT_ATOMS: atom_id res chain seq x y z
N LYS A 1 -19.08 28.58 -8.06
CA LYS A 1 -18.90 30.01 -7.75
C LYS A 1 -19.69 30.37 -6.49
N ASN A 2 -19.07 31.11 -5.57
CA ASN A 2 -19.75 31.58 -4.36
C ASN A 2 -20.59 32.84 -4.69
N GLU A 3 -21.90 32.67 -4.74
CA GLU A 3 -22.89 33.78 -4.93
C GLU A 3 -23.72 34.03 -3.66
N GLY A 4 -23.37 33.36 -2.56
CA GLY A 4 -24.06 33.41 -1.29
C GLY A 4 -23.77 34.66 -0.45
N PRO A 5 -24.35 34.79 0.76
CA PRO A 5 -24.05 35.87 1.69
C PRO A 5 -22.58 35.89 2.06
N GLU A 6 -22.07 37.00 2.62
CA GLU A 6 -20.64 37.33 2.88
C GLU A 6 -19.81 36.27 3.63
N ASN A 7 -20.30 35.06 3.80
CA ASN A 7 -19.65 33.97 4.49
C ASN A 7 -18.75 33.15 3.51
N LEU A 8 -17.69 32.56 4.05
CA LEU A 8 -16.85 31.62 3.34
C LEU A 8 -17.68 30.38 2.96
N LEU A 9 -17.65 30.01 1.68
CA LEU A 9 -18.21 28.75 1.18
C LEU A 9 -17.13 27.67 1.24
N ASN A 10 -17.38 26.61 1.99
CA ASN A 10 -16.52 25.44 1.99
C ASN A 10 -16.78 24.59 0.73
N VAL A 11 -15.76 24.33 -0.03
CA VAL A 11 -15.79 23.37 -1.13
C VAL A 11 -15.18 22.07 -0.65
N THR A 12 -15.96 21.01 -0.70
CA THR A 12 -15.59 19.68 -0.18
C THR A 12 -15.62 18.64 -1.28
N THR A 13 -15.21 17.44 -0.99
CA THR A 13 -15.29 16.30 -1.92
C THR A 13 -16.74 16.01 -2.37
N ASN A 14 -17.74 16.37 -1.57
CA ASN A 14 -19.15 16.17 -1.93
C ASN A 14 -19.67 17.16 -2.98
N ASP A 15 -18.96 18.28 -3.17
CA ASP A 15 -19.35 19.33 -4.13
C ASP A 15 -18.74 19.09 -5.52
N LEU A 16 -17.88 18.07 -5.67
CA LEU A 16 -17.22 17.77 -6.93
C LEU A 16 -18.17 17.03 -7.89
N VAL A 17 -18.32 17.59 -9.08
CA VAL A 17 -18.85 16.86 -10.23
C VAL A 17 -17.68 16.31 -11.01
N ILE A 18 -17.47 15.00 -10.93
CA ILE A 18 -16.31 14.33 -11.53
C ILE A 18 -16.72 13.77 -12.89
N SER A 19 -16.06 14.24 -13.95
CA SER A 19 -16.12 13.62 -15.28
C SER A 19 -14.84 12.83 -15.52
N ILE A 20 -14.95 11.52 -15.63
CA ILE A 20 -13.79 10.65 -15.88
C ILE A 20 -13.70 10.36 -17.36
N THR A 21 -12.61 10.80 -17.98
CA THR A 21 -12.28 10.44 -19.37
C THR A 21 -11.10 9.48 -19.36
N ASN A 22 -11.33 8.24 -19.74
CA ASN A 22 -10.25 7.28 -19.93
C ASN A 22 -9.61 7.54 -21.31
N THR A 23 -8.34 7.92 -21.31
CA THR A 23 -7.56 8.18 -22.53
C THR A 23 -6.62 7.02 -22.88
N THR A 24 -6.60 5.95 -22.07
CA THR A 24 -5.78 4.77 -22.30
C THR A 24 -6.60 3.65 -22.95
N ASN A 25 -5.92 2.85 -23.76
CA ASN A 25 -6.52 1.81 -24.62
C ASN A 25 -7.41 0.82 -23.84
N GLU A 26 -8.39 0.27 -24.53
CA GLU A 26 -9.53 -0.61 -24.19
C GLU A 26 -9.34 -1.74 -23.13
N LYS A 27 -8.17 -1.89 -22.53
CA LYS A 27 -7.89 -2.91 -21.52
C LYS A 27 -7.90 -2.41 -20.06
N ASP A 28 -7.90 -1.11 -19.86
CA ASP A 28 -7.95 -0.56 -18.52
C ASP A 28 -9.40 -0.44 -18.08
N LYS A 29 -9.76 -1.19 -17.05
CA LYS A 29 -11.07 -1.08 -16.41
C LYS A 29 -11.32 0.38 -16.06
N LEU A 30 -12.47 0.90 -16.51
CA LEU A 30 -13.03 2.15 -16.00
C LEU A 30 -12.98 2.11 -14.47
N VAL A 31 -12.30 3.08 -13.89
CA VAL A 31 -12.44 3.34 -12.46
C VAL A 31 -13.91 3.66 -12.23
N SER A 32 -14.62 2.89 -11.44
CA SER A 32 -16.03 3.14 -11.16
C SER A 32 -16.17 4.44 -10.39
N ASP A 33 -17.26 5.15 -10.58
CA ASP A 33 -17.60 6.37 -9.82
C ASP A 33 -17.60 6.15 -8.29
N GLU A 34 -17.60 4.88 -7.86
CA GLU A 34 -17.58 4.47 -6.46
C GLU A 34 -16.20 4.58 -5.80
N THR A 35 -15.13 4.79 -6.56
CA THR A 35 -13.76 4.86 -6.03
C THR A 35 -13.20 6.27 -5.90
N ILE A 36 -13.94 7.30 -6.32
CA ILE A 36 -13.46 8.69 -6.29
C ILE A 36 -14.59 9.64 -5.84
N PRO A 37 -14.44 10.32 -4.72
CA PRO A 37 -13.49 10.07 -3.64
C PRO A 37 -13.75 8.74 -2.95
N PRO A 38 -12.75 8.14 -2.28
CA PRO A 38 -12.96 6.89 -1.58
C PRO A 38 -14.13 7.05 -0.62
N LYS A 39 -15.16 6.22 -0.79
CA LYS A 39 -16.29 6.18 0.12
C LYS A 39 -15.88 5.45 1.39
N ASP A 40 -15.12 6.14 2.23
CA ASP A 40 -14.96 5.70 3.60
C ASP A 40 -16.35 5.69 4.28
N LYS A 41 -16.54 4.79 5.24
CA LYS A 41 -17.72 4.75 6.12
C LYS A 41 -18.02 6.11 6.80
N TYR A 42 -17.07 7.03 6.77
CA TYR A 42 -17.16 8.38 7.30
C TYR A 42 -17.25 9.48 6.22
N ALA A 43 -17.12 9.15 4.93
CA ALA A 43 -17.06 10.14 3.84
C ALA A 43 -18.32 11.03 3.78
N ASP A 44 -19.47 10.45 4.01
CA ASP A 44 -20.74 11.21 4.06
C ASP A 44 -20.82 12.12 5.29
N LYS A 45 -20.16 11.76 6.37
CA LYS A 45 -20.19 12.48 7.64
C LYS A 45 -19.09 13.53 7.76
N TYR A 46 -17.93 13.27 7.16
CA TYR A 46 -16.76 14.12 7.21
C TYR A 46 -16.15 14.32 5.83
N PRO A 47 -16.78 15.11 4.95
CA PRO A 47 -16.24 15.37 3.63
C PRO A 47 -14.91 16.12 3.75
N ILE A 48 -13.95 15.78 2.88
CA ILE A 48 -12.62 16.40 2.86
C ILE A 48 -12.77 17.84 2.33
N LEU A 49 -12.32 18.81 3.12
CA LEU A 49 -12.27 20.21 2.70
C LEU A 49 -11.16 20.39 1.64
N LEU A 50 -11.54 20.89 0.46
CA LEU A 50 -10.62 21.19 -0.63
C LEU A 50 -10.16 22.64 -0.59
N THR A 51 -11.10 23.57 -0.47
CA THR A 51 -10.82 25.00 -0.39
C THR A 51 -12.00 25.75 0.20
N GLN A 52 -11.79 27.02 0.51
CA GLN A 52 -12.83 27.96 0.94
C GLN A 52 -12.89 29.10 -0.06
N LEU A 53 -14.09 29.42 -0.53
CA LEU A 53 -14.33 30.51 -1.47
C LEU A 53 -14.95 31.72 -0.77
N ARG A 54 -14.39 32.89 -1.03
CA ARG A 54 -15.00 34.16 -0.67
C ARG A 54 -16.09 34.55 -1.68
N LEU A 55 -16.86 35.55 -1.35
CA LEU A 55 -17.89 36.05 -2.24
C LEU A 55 -17.32 36.47 -3.60
N GLY A 56 -17.89 35.94 -4.67
CA GLY A 56 -17.47 36.19 -6.04
C GLY A 56 -16.31 35.31 -6.54
N GLU A 57 -15.66 34.54 -5.66
CA GLU A 57 -14.61 33.59 -6.06
C GLU A 57 -15.23 32.33 -6.66
N GLU A 58 -14.47 31.73 -7.57
CA GLU A 58 -14.84 30.52 -8.31
C GLU A 58 -13.67 29.54 -8.25
N PHE A 59 -13.95 28.24 -8.14
CA PHE A 59 -12.96 27.18 -8.15
C PHE A 59 -13.22 26.25 -9.33
N GLU A 60 -12.22 26.11 -10.17
CA GLU A 60 -12.18 25.15 -11.26
C GLU A 60 -10.83 24.45 -11.25
N CYS A 61 -10.79 23.13 -11.38
CA CYS A 61 -9.55 22.37 -11.41
C CYS A 61 -9.62 21.20 -12.38
N SER A 62 -8.47 20.83 -12.89
CA SER A 62 -8.25 19.58 -13.61
C SER A 62 -7.37 18.69 -12.74
N MET A 63 -7.74 17.43 -12.59
CA MET A 63 -7.02 16.47 -11.76
C MET A 63 -6.60 15.28 -12.60
N LYS A 64 -5.38 14.77 -12.34
CA LYS A 64 -4.88 13.54 -12.94
C LYS A 64 -4.68 12.52 -11.83
N GLY A 65 -5.38 11.38 -11.95
CA GLY A 65 -5.16 10.23 -11.07
C GLY A 65 -3.77 9.63 -11.32
N VAL A 66 -3.04 9.35 -10.25
CA VAL A 66 -1.73 8.70 -10.29
C VAL A 66 -1.80 7.45 -9.44
N LEU A 67 -1.34 6.33 -10.01
CA LEU A 67 -1.17 5.09 -9.27
C LEU A 67 0.24 5.04 -8.69
N ALA A 68 0.33 4.85 -7.37
CA ALA A 68 1.60 4.72 -6.67
C ALA A 68 1.45 3.83 -5.43
N ILE A 69 2.55 3.59 -4.74
CA ILE A 69 2.63 2.76 -3.54
C ILE A 69 3.17 3.57 -2.37
N GLY A 70 2.86 3.13 -1.15
CA GLY A 70 3.25 3.80 0.08
C GLY A 70 4.76 3.97 0.30
N GLU A 71 5.58 3.18 -0.39
CA GLU A 71 7.04 3.33 -0.40
C GLU A 71 7.48 4.65 -1.05
N LEU A 72 6.73 5.13 -2.04
CA LEU A 72 7.01 6.41 -2.72
C LEU A 72 6.48 7.60 -1.92
N ASP A 73 5.30 7.49 -1.37
CA ASP A 73 4.68 8.52 -0.53
C ASP A 73 3.59 7.89 0.34
N GLY A 74 3.59 8.22 1.63
CA GLY A 74 2.63 7.72 2.61
C GLY A 74 1.17 7.99 2.28
N ILE A 75 0.87 8.97 1.42
CA ILE A 75 -0.50 9.25 0.94
C ILE A 75 -1.12 8.05 0.19
N PHE A 76 -0.28 7.18 -0.38
CA PHE A 76 -0.72 5.98 -1.11
C PHE A 76 -0.87 4.74 -0.23
N ASN A 77 -0.63 4.85 1.08
CA ASN A 77 -0.87 3.75 2.00
C ASN A 77 -2.35 3.37 2.04
N ALA A 78 -2.63 2.08 1.95
CA ALA A 78 -3.99 1.56 2.06
C ALA A 78 -4.52 1.57 3.50
N SER A 79 -3.63 1.65 4.49
CA SER A 79 -3.99 1.59 5.91
C SER A 79 -2.92 2.20 6.81
N ASN A 80 -3.35 2.55 8.03
CA ASN A 80 -2.48 2.76 9.16
C ASN A 80 -2.42 1.46 9.96
N THR A 81 -1.22 0.87 10.03
CA THR A 81 -1.03 -0.45 10.66
C THR A 81 0.05 -0.37 11.72
N TYR A 82 -0.23 -0.90 12.90
CA TYR A 82 0.77 -1.06 13.95
C TYR A 82 0.53 -2.36 14.73
N TYR A 83 1.56 -2.86 15.37
CA TYR A 83 1.46 -4.01 16.24
C TYR A 83 1.94 -3.69 17.65
N LYS A 84 1.43 -4.43 18.61
CA LYS A 84 1.86 -4.43 20.00
C LYS A 84 2.16 -5.85 20.42
N GLU A 85 3.33 -6.07 20.94
CA GLU A 85 3.71 -7.33 21.57
C GLU A 85 3.02 -7.43 22.94
N ILE A 86 2.35 -8.56 23.18
CA ILE A 86 1.70 -8.87 24.44
C ILE A 86 2.54 -9.86 25.23
N SER A 87 3.13 -10.84 24.55
CA SER A 87 4.08 -11.83 25.04
C SER A 87 4.93 -12.32 23.88
N ASP A 88 5.98 -13.11 24.14
CA ASP A 88 6.93 -13.61 23.13
C ASP A 88 6.27 -14.29 21.92
N ASP A 89 5.07 -14.82 22.10
CA ASP A 89 4.32 -15.59 21.10
C ASP A 89 2.96 -14.95 20.74
N LYS A 90 2.64 -13.78 21.30
CA LYS A 90 1.34 -13.13 21.12
C LYS A 90 1.46 -11.67 20.78
N PHE A 91 0.95 -11.33 19.63
CA PHE A 91 0.93 -9.96 19.11
C PHE A 91 -0.50 -9.48 18.91
N LEU A 92 -0.73 -8.20 19.17
CA LEU A 92 -1.95 -7.51 18.78
C LEU A 92 -1.64 -6.66 17.57
N LEU A 93 -2.27 -6.97 16.45
CA LEU A 93 -2.18 -6.19 15.22
C LEU A 93 -3.39 -5.28 15.11
N SER A 94 -3.15 -4.01 14.93
CA SER A 94 -4.18 -3.01 14.62
C SER A 94 -4.04 -2.55 13.18
N VAL A 95 -5.13 -2.62 12.45
CA VAL A 95 -5.22 -2.18 11.05
C VAL A 95 -6.39 -1.24 10.94
N GLU A 96 -6.12 -0.02 10.48
CA GLU A 96 -7.12 0.98 10.19
C GLU A 96 -7.07 1.31 8.70
N SER A 97 -8.13 0.97 7.98
CA SER A 97 -8.21 1.18 6.54
C SER A 97 -8.36 2.66 6.21
N ASN A 98 -7.67 3.11 5.16
CA ASN A 98 -7.86 4.43 4.56
C ASN A 98 -9.06 4.47 3.57
N GLY A 99 -9.96 3.48 3.62
CA GLY A 99 -11.22 3.44 2.87
C GLY A 99 -11.14 2.76 1.50
N GLN A 100 -9.95 2.33 1.06
CA GLN A 100 -9.79 1.66 -0.24
C GLN A 100 -10.21 0.19 -0.21
N LEU A 101 -9.91 -0.51 0.87
CA LEU A 101 -10.14 -1.93 1.07
C LEU A 101 -10.58 -2.19 2.52
N PRO A 102 -11.36 -3.24 2.79
CA PRO A 102 -11.61 -3.70 4.15
C PRO A 102 -10.33 -4.14 4.86
N GLU A 103 -10.26 -3.99 6.17
CA GLU A 103 -9.05 -4.23 6.98
C GLU A 103 -8.50 -5.66 6.81
N TYR A 104 -9.39 -6.67 6.82
CA TYR A 104 -8.97 -8.07 6.64
C TYR A 104 -8.47 -8.36 5.22
N GLU A 105 -9.01 -7.67 4.19
CA GLU A 105 -8.52 -7.81 2.81
C GLU A 105 -7.12 -7.22 2.65
N ILE A 106 -6.84 -6.10 3.33
CA ILE A 106 -5.49 -5.51 3.38
C ILE A 106 -4.48 -6.52 3.95
N LEU A 107 -4.84 -7.22 5.03
CA LEU A 107 -3.99 -8.26 5.61
C LEU A 107 -3.77 -9.43 4.67
N ILE A 108 -4.83 -9.91 4.01
CA ILE A 108 -4.74 -11.00 3.04
C ILE A 108 -3.80 -10.60 1.91
N ARG A 109 -3.98 -9.41 1.33
CA ARG A 109 -3.13 -8.92 0.24
C ARG A 109 -1.68 -8.72 0.68
N GLY A 110 -1.44 -8.24 1.90
CA GLY A 110 -0.10 -8.17 2.47
C GLY A 110 0.59 -9.54 2.51
N CYS A 111 -0.13 -10.57 2.97
CA CYS A 111 0.38 -11.94 2.97
C CYS A 111 0.62 -12.47 1.54
N GLU A 112 -0.28 -12.20 0.60
CA GLU A 112 -0.15 -12.62 -0.80
C GLU A 112 1.10 -12.01 -1.45
N ILE A 113 1.38 -10.73 -1.20
CA ILE A 113 2.58 -10.04 -1.70
C ILE A 113 3.86 -10.72 -1.17
N ILE A 114 3.92 -11.04 0.13
CA ILE A 114 5.07 -11.73 0.71
C ILE A 114 5.23 -13.14 0.10
N ILE A 115 4.13 -13.86 -0.08
CA ILE A 115 4.15 -15.18 -0.71
C ILE A 115 4.68 -15.09 -2.15
N GLU A 116 4.25 -14.09 -2.91
CA GLU A 116 4.72 -13.89 -4.28
C GLU A 116 6.22 -13.54 -4.33
N LYS A 117 6.68 -12.64 -3.47
CA LYS A 117 8.11 -12.33 -3.32
C LYS A 117 8.94 -13.57 -3.01
N LEU A 118 8.50 -14.40 -2.07
CA LEU A 118 9.17 -15.65 -1.72
C LEU A 118 9.15 -16.68 -2.87
N LYS A 119 8.11 -16.72 -3.68
CA LYS A 119 8.06 -17.57 -4.89
C LYS A 119 9.09 -17.11 -5.92
N ILE A 120 9.16 -15.81 -6.19
CA ILE A 120 10.16 -15.22 -7.10
C ILE A 120 11.57 -15.53 -6.59
N MET A 121 11.83 -15.33 -5.31
CA MET A 121 13.10 -15.66 -4.68
C MET A 121 13.46 -17.14 -4.88
N LYS A 122 12.53 -18.05 -4.65
CA LYS A 122 12.74 -19.49 -4.85
C LYS A 122 13.12 -19.85 -6.30
N GLU A 123 12.45 -19.25 -7.28
CA GLU A 123 12.78 -19.50 -8.68
C GLU A 123 14.15 -18.91 -9.06
N ASN A 124 14.49 -17.73 -8.56
CA ASN A 124 15.80 -17.11 -8.78
C ASN A 124 16.95 -17.92 -8.17
N VAL A 125 16.73 -18.53 -7.00
CA VAL A 125 17.71 -19.45 -6.39
C VAL A 125 17.88 -20.70 -7.27
N LYS A 126 16.81 -21.28 -7.80
CA LYS A 126 16.88 -22.46 -8.68
C LYS A 126 17.59 -22.18 -10.02
N THR A 127 17.44 -20.98 -10.55
CA THR A 127 18.01 -20.56 -11.83
C THR A 127 19.41 -19.95 -11.69
N ASP A 128 19.99 -19.96 -10.47
CA ASP A 128 21.30 -19.40 -10.15
C ASP A 128 21.45 -17.92 -10.55
N GLN A 129 20.36 -17.17 -10.45
CA GLN A 129 20.33 -15.74 -10.79
C GLN A 129 20.86 -14.85 -9.66
N TYR A 130 21.09 -15.42 -8.49
CA TYR A 130 21.71 -14.71 -7.38
C TYR A 130 23.22 -14.94 -7.33
N ASN A 131 23.96 -13.94 -6.93
CA ASN A 131 25.37 -14.07 -6.67
C ASN A 131 25.60 -15.01 -5.47
N SER A 132 25.97 -16.25 -5.74
CA SER A 132 26.32 -17.20 -4.69
C SER A 132 27.82 -17.23 -4.49
N LEU A 133 28.27 -16.93 -3.28
CA LEU A 133 29.68 -17.04 -2.87
C LEU A 133 29.84 -18.27 -1.99
N GLN A 134 30.46 -19.32 -2.53
CA GLN A 134 30.95 -20.44 -1.71
C GLN A 134 32.17 -20.00 -0.96
N THR A 135 32.06 -19.84 0.36
CA THR A 135 33.17 -19.36 1.20
C THR A 135 34.02 -20.48 1.78
N THR A 136 33.44 -21.65 2.02
CA THR A 136 34.14 -22.87 2.52
C THR A 136 33.28 -24.09 2.19
N ASN A 137 33.84 -25.29 2.39
CA ASN A 137 33.23 -26.57 1.97
C ASN A 137 31.76 -26.81 2.40
N ASN A 138 31.21 -26.05 3.36
CA ASN A 138 29.84 -26.26 3.85
C ASN A 138 29.11 -24.95 4.14
N SER A 139 29.56 -23.84 3.59
CA SER A 139 28.87 -22.53 3.76
C SER A 139 28.57 -21.89 2.41
N LEU A 140 27.41 -21.28 2.33
CA LEU A 140 26.92 -20.53 1.18
C LEU A 140 26.53 -19.12 1.64
N ILE A 141 27.00 -18.10 0.96
CA ILE A 141 26.50 -16.74 1.07
C ILE A 141 25.66 -16.48 -0.17
N LEU A 142 24.43 -16.06 0.05
CA LEU A 142 23.49 -15.71 -1.00
C LEU A 142 23.18 -14.21 -0.91
N GLU A 143 23.50 -13.46 -1.96
CA GLU A 143 23.17 -12.05 -2.06
C GLU A 143 21.85 -11.89 -2.79
N ILE A 144 20.83 -11.35 -2.10
CA ILE A 144 19.49 -11.13 -2.63
C ILE A 144 19.34 -9.63 -2.87
N LEU A 145 19.40 -9.23 -4.12
CA LEU A 145 19.30 -7.82 -4.49
C LEU A 145 17.87 -7.30 -4.37
N LYS A 146 17.73 -6.04 -3.94
CA LYS A 146 16.46 -5.30 -3.82
C LYS A 146 15.45 -5.91 -2.82
N GLU A 147 15.90 -6.74 -1.90
CA GLU A 147 15.10 -7.24 -0.79
C GLU A 147 15.76 -6.87 0.54
N ASP A 148 14.95 -6.82 1.58
CA ASP A 148 15.35 -6.47 2.93
C ASP A 148 14.96 -7.55 3.95
N HIS A 149 14.98 -7.20 5.22
CA HIS A 149 14.59 -8.09 6.31
C HIS A 149 13.14 -8.60 6.23
N THR A 150 12.26 -7.96 5.44
CA THR A 150 10.89 -8.41 5.23
C THR A 150 10.82 -9.79 4.59
N CYS A 151 11.72 -10.07 3.66
CA CYS A 151 11.88 -11.40 3.05
C CYS A 151 13.00 -12.20 3.72
N GLY A 152 14.12 -11.58 4.09
CA GLY A 152 15.26 -12.24 4.70
C GLY A 152 14.94 -12.82 6.08
N GLY A 153 14.17 -12.10 6.90
CA GLY A 153 13.82 -12.55 8.25
C GLY A 153 13.08 -13.89 8.29
N PRO A 154 11.95 -14.06 7.59
CA PRO A 154 11.24 -15.33 7.53
C PRO A 154 12.08 -16.49 7.00
N VAL A 155 12.88 -16.24 5.96
CA VAL A 155 13.78 -17.26 5.39
C VAL A 155 14.83 -17.68 6.41
N ASN A 156 15.49 -16.71 7.06
CA ASN A 156 16.48 -16.97 8.09
C ASN A 156 15.87 -17.75 9.26
N TRP A 157 14.68 -17.37 9.72
CA TRP A 157 13.99 -18.08 10.80
C TRP A 157 13.69 -19.54 10.45
N VAL A 158 13.24 -19.81 9.22
CA VAL A 158 13.02 -21.19 8.77
C VAL A 158 14.33 -21.96 8.71
N LEU A 159 15.39 -21.38 8.16
CA LEU A 159 16.71 -22.02 8.07
C LEU A 159 17.28 -22.37 9.44
N GLN A 160 17.17 -21.49 10.43
CA GLN A 160 17.62 -21.74 11.81
C GLN A 160 16.86 -22.90 12.48
N ASN A 161 15.64 -23.18 12.05
CA ASN A 161 14.83 -24.30 12.58
C ASN A 161 15.02 -25.62 11.81
N MET A 162 15.83 -25.64 10.74
CA MET A 162 16.14 -26.86 9.98
C MET A 162 17.28 -27.62 10.65
N LYS A 163 17.13 -28.95 10.80
CA LYS A 163 18.13 -29.80 11.44
C LYS A 163 19.46 -29.88 10.68
N GLU A 164 19.39 -29.71 9.38
CA GLU A 164 20.54 -29.77 8.47
C GLU A 164 21.38 -28.49 8.47
N VAL A 165 20.82 -27.40 8.98
CA VAL A 165 21.47 -26.08 9.01
C VAL A 165 22.08 -25.86 10.38
N LYS A 166 23.39 -25.66 10.44
CA LYS A 166 24.10 -25.38 11.70
C LYS A 166 23.99 -23.91 12.11
N PHE A 167 23.96 -23.03 11.14
CA PHE A 167 23.90 -21.58 11.33
C PHE A 167 23.29 -20.91 10.11
N SER A 168 22.45 -19.90 10.30
CA SER A 168 22.05 -18.92 9.29
C SER A 168 21.89 -17.54 9.93
N GLY A 169 22.24 -16.47 9.20
CA GLY A 169 22.18 -15.09 9.67
C GLY A 169 22.40 -14.09 8.55
#